data_130819b9338d7528a44a1734b4924b1a
#
_entry.id   130819b9338d7528a44a1734b4924b1a
#
_cell.length_a   1.000
_cell.length_b   1.000
_cell.length_c   1.000
_cell.angle_alpha   90.00
_cell.angle_beta   90.00
_cell.angle_gamma   90.00
#
_symmetry.space_group_name_H-M   'P 1'
#
loop_
_entity.id
_entity.type
_entity.pdbx_description
1 polymer ?
#
loop_
_entity_poly.entity_id
_entity_poly.type
_entity_poly.pdbx_seq_one_letter_code
_entity_poly.pdbx_strand_id
1 'polypeptide(L)'
;MKALVLGVAAVLMVGAAAAVAYVTLIDSKELRYKTQASLRGALPTAAAAELRARGISLKTPLSCTDVPGWTKRKMRASCTGTTDDKRTVHVIGSGEDATRANYYTILVGGRPLVQNATCLGGDCKKKPN
;
A
#
# COMPACT_ATOMS: atom_id res chain seq x y z
N MET A 1 -30.87 1.55 -40.79
CA MET A 1 -30.93 2.27 -39.50
C MET A 1 -30.49 1.42 -38.32
N LYS A 2 -31.01 0.21 -38.16
CA LYS A 2 -30.66 -0.64 -37.02
C LYS A 2 -29.19 -1.05 -37.01
N ALA A 3 -28.58 -1.33 -38.15
CA ALA A 3 -27.17 -1.70 -38.24
C ALA A 3 -26.23 -0.56 -37.92
N LEU A 4 -26.61 0.68 -38.20
CA LEU A 4 -25.82 1.86 -37.86
C LEU A 4 -25.78 2.13 -36.36
N VAL A 5 -26.92 1.95 -35.67
CA VAL A 5 -27.02 2.12 -34.21
C VAL A 5 -26.17 1.09 -33.47
N LEU A 6 -26.18 -0.16 -33.92
CA LEU A 6 -25.38 -1.23 -33.35
C LEU A 6 -23.87 -0.97 -33.52
N GLY A 7 -23.47 -0.46 -34.69
CA GLY A 7 -22.08 -0.12 -34.94
C GLY A 7 -21.56 1.01 -34.05
N VAL A 8 -22.37 2.05 -33.85
CA VAL A 8 -22.00 3.17 -32.97
C VAL A 8 -21.86 2.71 -31.52
N ALA A 9 -22.80 1.88 -31.04
CA ALA A 9 -22.74 1.35 -29.68
C ALA A 9 -21.47 0.50 -29.45
N ALA A 10 -21.08 -0.35 -30.40
CA ALA A 10 -19.88 -1.15 -30.32
C ALA A 10 -18.59 -0.29 -30.25
N VAL A 11 -18.52 0.78 -31.04
CA VAL A 11 -17.37 1.70 -31.02
C VAL A 11 -17.27 2.41 -29.68
N LEU A 12 -18.38 2.85 -29.09
CA LEU A 12 -18.40 3.50 -27.79
C LEU A 12 -17.93 2.56 -26.67
N MET A 13 -18.31 1.30 -26.70
CA MET A 13 -17.89 0.30 -25.72
C MET A 13 -16.37 0.07 -25.77
N VAL A 14 -15.80 -0.07 -26.95
CA VAL A 14 -14.35 -0.28 -27.13
C VAL A 14 -13.57 0.95 -26.64
N GLY A 15 -14.06 2.16 -26.94
CA GLY A 15 -13.44 3.39 -26.46
C GLY A 15 -13.44 3.50 -24.92
N ALA A 16 -14.54 3.16 -24.28
CA ALA A 16 -14.64 3.17 -22.82
C ALA A 16 -13.68 2.17 -22.18
N ALA A 17 -13.57 0.94 -22.71
CA ALA A 17 -12.65 -0.07 -22.19
C ALA A 17 -11.19 0.37 -22.32
N ALA A 18 -10.80 1.00 -23.43
CA ALA A 18 -9.45 1.51 -23.64
C ALA A 18 -9.12 2.64 -22.65
N ALA A 19 -10.07 3.54 -22.37
CA ALA A 19 -9.88 4.62 -21.42
C ALA A 19 -9.68 4.10 -20.00
N VAL A 20 -10.45 3.10 -19.55
CA VAL A 20 -10.31 2.48 -18.24
C VAL A 20 -8.94 1.80 -18.10
N ALA A 21 -8.50 1.06 -19.12
CA ALA A 21 -7.18 0.42 -19.09
C ALA A 21 -6.05 1.44 -19.01
N TYR A 22 -6.16 2.55 -19.71
CA TYR A 22 -5.15 3.63 -19.69
C TYR A 22 -5.06 4.27 -18.30
N VAL A 23 -6.18 4.59 -17.67
CA VAL A 23 -6.22 5.16 -16.33
C VAL A 23 -5.61 4.21 -15.31
N THR A 24 -5.90 2.91 -15.39
CA THR A 24 -5.34 1.90 -14.50
C THR A 24 -3.81 1.83 -14.62
N LEU A 25 -3.28 1.90 -15.83
CA LEU A 25 -1.83 1.88 -16.07
C LEU A 25 -1.14 3.12 -15.51
N ILE A 26 -1.77 4.29 -15.60
CA ILE A 26 -1.23 5.53 -15.03
C ILE A 26 -1.23 5.44 -13.51
N ASP A 27 -2.34 4.98 -12.91
CA ASP A 27 -2.47 4.86 -11.45
C ASP A 27 -1.41 3.91 -10.85
N SER A 28 -0.99 2.88 -11.59
CA SER A 28 0.02 1.94 -11.12
C SER A 28 1.40 2.58 -10.93
N LYS A 29 1.65 3.76 -11.51
CA LYS A 29 2.90 4.52 -11.37
C LYS A 29 2.86 5.55 -10.26
N GLU A 30 1.74 5.69 -9.56
CA GLU A 30 1.59 6.64 -8.47
C GLU A 30 1.80 5.99 -7.12
N LEU A 31 2.09 6.82 -6.11
CA LEU A 31 2.14 6.37 -4.73
C LEU A 31 0.80 5.77 -4.31
N ARG A 32 0.81 4.62 -3.66
CA ARG A 32 -0.40 4.01 -3.12
C ARG A 32 -1.03 4.90 -2.04
N TYR A 33 -0.20 5.43 -1.16
CA TYR A 33 -0.62 6.38 -0.13
C TYR A 33 0.03 7.72 -0.45
N LYS A 34 -0.78 8.67 -0.93
CA LYS A 34 -0.29 9.94 -1.48
C LYS A 34 -0.05 11.01 -0.42
N THR A 35 -0.56 10.81 0.80
CA THR A 35 -0.41 11.78 1.89
C THR A 35 0.15 11.09 3.13
N GLN A 36 0.78 11.88 3.99
CA GLN A 36 1.31 11.40 5.26
C GLN A 36 0.17 10.80 6.12
N ALA A 37 -0.98 11.45 6.15
CA ALA A 37 -2.13 10.96 6.91
C ALA A 37 -2.65 9.62 6.39
N SER A 38 -2.72 9.45 5.06
CA SER A 38 -3.18 8.19 4.48
C SER A 38 -2.18 7.06 4.70
N LEU A 39 -0.87 7.34 4.63
CA LEU A 39 0.17 6.36 4.93
C LEU A 39 0.08 5.90 6.38
N ARG A 40 0.05 6.85 7.32
CA ARG A 40 -0.06 6.54 8.75
C ARG A 40 -1.36 5.78 9.08
N GLY A 41 -2.48 6.17 8.47
CA GLY A 41 -3.77 5.54 8.70
C GLY A 41 -3.87 4.12 8.17
N ALA A 42 -3.22 3.82 7.04
CA ALA A 42 -3.26 2.50 6.41
C ALA A 42 -2.21 1.53 6.97
N LEU A 43 -1.11 2.05 7.50
CA LEU A 43 0.05 1.26 7.93
C LEU A 43 -0.29 0.20 8.99
N PRO A 44 -1.07 0.49 10.06
CA PRO A 44 -1.34 -0.53 11.08
C PRO A 44 -2.14 -1.70 10.53
N THR A 45 -3.10 -1.47 9.67
CA THR A 45 -3.91 -2.54 9.08
C THR A 45 -3.08 -3.39 8.12
N ALA A 46 -2.29 -2.76 7.25
CA ALA A 46 -1.46 -3.47 6.29
C ALA A 46 -0.38 -4.31 6.98
N ALA A 47 0.28 -3.74 7.99
CA ALA A 47 1.31 -4.44 8.73
C ALA A 47 0.74 -5.58 9.56
N ALA A 48 -0.41 -5.39 10.21
CA ALA A 48 -1.07 -6.44 10.96
C ALA A 48 -1.48 -7.62 10.06
N ALA A 49 -1.96 -7.33 8.86
CA ALA A 49 -2.32 -8.36 7.89
C ALA A 49 -1.08 -9.17 7.45
N GLU A 50 0.05 -8.49 7.23
CA GLU A 50 1.30 -9.16 6.87
C GLU A 50 1.82 -10.05 7.98
N LEU A 51 1.79 -9.57 9.22
CA LEU A 51 2.18 -10.36 10.39
C LEU A 51 1.29 -11.60 10.54
N ARG A 52 -0.01 -11.43 10.39
CA ARG A 52 -0.97 -12.55 10.47
C ARG A 52 -0.71 -13.58 9.38
N ALA A 53 -0.43 -13.15 8.16
CA ALA A 53 -0.10 -14.05 7.05
C ALA A 53 1.17 -14.86 7.32
N ARG A 54 2.06 -14.36 8.18
CA ARG A 54 3.29 -15.05 8.58
C ARG A 54 3.15 -15.80 9.90
N GLY A 55 1.92 -15.93 10.42
CA GLY A 55 1.66 -16.67 11.66
C GLY A 55 2.02 -15.92 12.93
N ILE A 56 2.20 -14.62 12.87
CA ILE A 56 2.55 -13.79 14.04
C ILE A 56 1.31 -13.08 14.54
N SER A 57 0.93 -13.33 15.80
CA SER A 57 -0.22 -12.71 16.44
C SER A 57 0.20 -11.54 17.31
N LEU A 58 -0.52 -10.43 17.18
CA LEU A 58 -0.28 -9.24 18.00
C LEU A 58 -1.07 -9.32 19.30
N LYS A 59 -0.39 -9.06 20.42
CA LYS A 59 -1.02 -8.90 21.74
C LYS A 59 -1.67 -7.53 21.85
N THR A 60 -0.97 -6.50 21.35
CA THR A 60 -1.46 -5.12 21.35
C THR A 60 -1.60 -4.64 19.91
N PRO A 61 -2.62 -3.79 19.63
CA PRO A 61 -2.72 -3.17 18.30
C PRO A 61 -1.48 -2.33 18.01
N LEU A 62 -1.14 -2.21 16.72
CA LEU A 62 -0.06 -1.34 16.30
C LEU A 62 -0.48 0.12 16.47
N SER A 63 0.37 0.88 17.14
CA SER A 63 0.18 2.32 17.34
C SER A 63 1.15 3.07 16.45
N CYS A 64 0.62 3.91 15.57
CA CYS A 64 1.39 4.57 14.53
C CYS A 64 1.47 6.07 14.76
N THR A 65 2.64 6.63 14.50
CA THR A 65 2.91 8.07 14.60
C THR A 65 3.70 8.53 13.38
N ASP A 66 3.67 9.84 13.14
CA ASP A 66 4.51 10.45 12.13
C ASP A 66 5.97 10.47 12.61
N VAL A 67 6.90 10.13 11.73
CA VAL A 67 8.33 10.24 12.03
C VAL A 67 8.73 11.71 11.88
N PRO A 68 9.38 12.33 12.90
CA PRO A 68 9.84 13.70 12.78
C PRO A 68 10.74 13.92 11.56
N GLY A 69 10.56 15.05 10.88
CA GLY A 69 11.32 15.36 9.68
C GLY A 69 10.69 14.88 8.38
N TRP A 70 9.53 14.26 8.42
CA TRP A 70 8.82 13.88 7.20
C TRP A 70 8.44 15.11 6.38
N THR A 71 8.38 14.94 5.07
CA THR A 71 7.94 15.97 4.13
C THR A 71 6.94 15.36 3.15
N LYS A 72 6.27 16.21 2.38
CA LYS A 72 5.35 15.74 1.32
C LYS A 72 6.06 14.88 0.27
N ARG A 73 7.36 15.09 0.09
CA ARG A 73 8.18 14.35 -0.87
C ARG A 73 8.81 13.09 -0.26
N LYS A 74 9.00 13.09 1.05
CA LYS A 74 9.53 11.94 1.80
C LYS A 74 8.68 11.72 3.04
N MET A 75 7.59 11.02 2.85
CA MET A 75 6.67 10.68 3.93
C MET A 75 7.23 9.51 4.74
N ARG A 76 7.05 9.57 6.05
CA ARG A 76 7.49 8.51 6.96
C ARG A 76 6.54 8.39 8.14
N ALA A 77 6.15 7.16 8.43
CA ALA A 77 5.37 6.83 9.60
C ALA A 77 5.96 5.58 10.25
N SER A 78 5.85 5.48 11.56
CA SER A 78 6.29 4.31 12.30
C SER A 78 5.21 3.79 13.21
N CYS A 79 5.17 2.48 13.39
CA CYS A 79 4.24 1.82 14.29
C CYS A 79 5.01 0.94 15.27
N THR A 80 4.48 0.81 16.48
CA THR A 80 5.01 -0.09 17.49
C THR A 80 3.89 -0.97 18.05
N GLY A 81 4.24 -2.16 18.46
CA GLY A 81 3.31 -3.10 19.08
C GLY A 81 4.07 -4.23 19.73
N THR A 82 3.33 -5.21 20.24
CA THR A 82 3.91 -6.36 20.91
C THR A 82 3.21 -7.62 20.41
N THR A 83 3.96 -8.68 20.18
CA THR A 83 3.42 -9.99 19.83
C THR A 83 2.90 -10.72 21.06
N ASP A 84 2.12 -11.79 20.85
CA ASP A 84 1.62 -12.62 21.96
C ASP A 84 2.77 -13.26 22.76
N ASP A 85 3.89 -13.55 22.12
CA ASP A 85 5.09 -14.08 22.77
C ASP A 85 6.06 -12.99 23.26
N LYS A 86 5.55 -11.76 23.45
CA LYS A 86 6.23 -10.63 24.08
C LYS A 86 7.43 -10.07 23.30
N ARG A 87 7.46 -10.26 21.99
CA ARG A 87 8.46 -9.60 21.13
C ARG A 87 7.96 -8.24 20.69
N THR A 88 8.87 -7.27 20.64
CA THR A 88 8.52 -5.93 20.15
C THR A 88 8.39 -5.95 18.62
N VAL A 89 7.33 -5.33 18.12
CA VAL A 89 7.13 -5.12 16.67
C VAL A 89 7.40 -3.66 16.36
N HIS A 90 8.21 -3.41 15.35
CA HIS A 90 8.46 -2.07 14.86
C HIS A 90 8.22 -2.07 13.35
N VAL A 91 7.33 -1.19 12.90
CA VAL A 91 6.97 -1.05 11.48
C VAL A 91 7.36 0.34 11.03
N ILE A 92 8.03 0.42 9.90
CA ILE A 92 8.38 1.69 9.28
C ILE A 92 7.79 1.68 7.88
N GLY A 93 6.94 2.68 7.60
CA GLY A 93 6.41 2.93 6.27
C GLY A 93 6.93 4.24 5.74
N SER A 94 7.27 4.29 4.47
CA SER A 94 7.73 5.51 3.81
C SER A 94 7.07 5.66 2.45
N GLY A 95 7.05 6.90 1.95
CA GLY A 95 6.60 7.20 0.61
C GLY A 95 7.54 8.22 0.00
N GLU A 96 8.12 7.90 -1.15
CA GLU A 96 9.05 8.80 -1.85
C GLU A 96 8.44 9.28 -3.16
N ASP A 97 8.34 10.60 -3.30
CA ASP A 97 7.82 11.21 -4.51
C ASP A 97 8.75 10.98 -5.71
N ALA A 98 10.06 10.99 -5.47
CA ALA A 98 11.06 10.80 -6.53
C ALA A 98 10.93 9.45 -7.24
N THR A 99 10.67 8.37 -6.48
CA THR A 99 10.51 7.01 -7.02
C THR A 99 9.06 6.61 -7.21
N ARG A 100 8.12 7.41 -6.69
CA ARG A 100 6.68 7.12 -6.66
C ARG A 100 6.37 5.75 -6.07
N ALA A 101 7.08 5.40 -5.01
CA ALA A 101 6.94 4.11 -4.34
C ALA A 101 6.81 4.29 -2.84
N ASN A 102 6.01 3.43 -2.23
CA ASN A 102 5.97 3.25 -0.80
C ASN A 102 6.89 2.09 -0.44
N TYR A 103 7.58 2.21 0.70
CA TYR A 103 8.49 1.17 1.19
C TYR A 103 8.13 0.82 2.61
N TYR A 104 8.24 -0.46 2.95
CA TYR A 104 7.84 -0.98 4.24
C TYR A 104 8.91 -1.87 4.82
N THR A 105 9.18 -1.70 6.12
CA THR A 105 10.08 -2.55 6.89
C THR A 105 9.40 -2.95 8.17
N ILE A 106 9.44 -4.23 8.51
CA ILE A 106 8.88 -4.77 9.75
C ILE A 106 9.98 -5.50 10.49
N LEU A 107 10.22 -5.08 11.73
CA LEU A 107 11.15 -5.72 12.66
C LEU A 107 10.35 -6.41 13.75
N VAL A 108 10.68 -7.65 14.06
CA VAL A 108 10.08 -8.41 15.16
C VAL A 108 11.20 -8.90 16.06
N GLY A 109 11.20 -8.46 17.32
CA GLY A 109 12.28 -8.76 18.23
C GLY A 109 13.62 -8.22 17.77
N GLY A 110 13.64 -7.10 17.05
CA GLY A 110 14.85 -6.51 16.49
C GLY A 110 15.36 -7.16 15.21
N ARG A 111 14.68 -8.18 14.70
CA ARG A 111 15.07 -8.88 13.46
C ARG A 111 14.18 -8.47 12.30
N PRO A 112 14.73 -8.13 11.13
CA PRO A 112 13.93 -7.77 9.97
C PRO A 112 13.16 -8.98 9.44
N LEU A 113 11.82 -8.85 9.45
CA LEU A 113 10.92 -9.83 8.86
C LEU A 113 10.59 -9.47 7.43
N VAL A 114 10.40 -8.16 7.20
CA VAL A 114 10.18 -7.55 5.88
C VAL A 114 11.14 -6.38 5.79
N GLN A 115 11.83 -6.24 4.68
CA GLN A 115 12.82 -5.19 4.50
C GLN A 115 12.64 -4.51 3.15
N ASN A 116 12.35 -3.21 3.19
CA ASN A 116 12.15 -2.35 2.01
C ASN A 116 11.21 -2.94 0.96
N ALA A 117 10.14 -3.59 1.41
CA ALA A 117 9.13 -4.12 0.50
C ALA A 117 8.26 -2.97 -0.04
N THR A 118 7.84 -3.08 -1.28
CA THR A 118 7.00 -2.06 -1.92
C THR A 118 5.51 -2.29 -1.68
N CYS A 119 5.14 -3.38 -1.06
CA CYS A 119 3.77 -3.70 -0.68
C CYS A 119 3.76 -4.59 0.54
N LEU A 120 2.63 -4.64 1.25
CA LEU A 120 2.42 -5.52 2.41
C LEU A 120 1.11 -6.29 2.24
N GLY A 121 1.13 -7.56 2.63
CA GLY A 121 -0.05 -8.41 2.72
C GLY A 121 -0.90 -8.42 1.47
N GLY A 122 -2.18 -8.14 1.62
CA GLY A 122 -3.13 -8.12 0.52
C GLY A 122 -2.85 -7.08 -0.56
N ASP A 123 -2.10 -6.03 -0.23
CA ASP A 123 -1.74 -4.99 -1.18
C ASP A 123 -0.82 -5.51 -2.28
N CYS A 124 -0.01 -6.53 -1.99
CA CYS A 124 0.84 -7.17 -2.99
C CYS A 124 0.04 -7.90 -4.07
N LYS A 125 -1.14 -8.40 -3.72
CA LYS A 125 -2.02 -9.11 -4.64
C LYS A 125 -2.84 -8.18 -5.54
N LYS A 126 -2.94 -6.90 -5.17
CA LYS A 126 -3.71 -5.90 -5.92
C LYS A 126 -2.88 -5.20 -6.98
N LYS A 127 -1.63 -5.59 -7.18
CA LYS A 127 -0.80 -5.02 -8.23
C LYS A 127 -1.38 -5.38 -9.58
N PRO A 128 -1.70 -4.39 -10.42
CA PRO A 128 -2.12 -4.68 -11.78
C PRO A 128 -0.91 -5.14 -12.57
N ASN A 129 -0.92 -6.36 -12.96
CA ASN A 129 0.09 -6.88 -13.89
C ASN A 129 -0.63 -7.53 -15.04
#